data_e80c401d2a3a250dc46e9ba2069d431a
#
_entry.id   e80c401d2a3a250dc46e9ba2069d431a
#
_cell.length_a   1.000
_cell.length_b   1.000
_cell.length_c   1.000
_cell.angle_alpha   90.00
_cell.angle_beta   90.00
_cell.angle_gamma   90.00
#
_symmetry.space_group_name_H-M   'P 1'
#
loop_
_entity.id
_entity.type
_entity.pdbx_description
1 polymer ?
#
loop_
_entity_poly.entity_id
_entity_poly.type
_entity_poly.pdbx_seq_one_letter_code
_entity_poly.pdbx_strand_id
1 'polypeptide(L)'
;MKEEIIISGFGGQGVLSMGKILAYAALMEGKEVTWMPAYGPEQRGGTANVTVIISDEKISSPILSQYDTAILLNQPSLDKFQPKVKPGGTIIYDSFGILEKPSRTDISSY
;
A
#
# COMPACT_ATOMS: atom_id res chain seq x y z
N MET A 1 -16.58 8.33 0.96
CA MET A 1 -15.56 7.43 0.39
C MET A 1 -14.26 7.56 1.16
N LYS A 2 -13.65 6.47 1.49
CA LYS A 2 -12.34 6.44 2.16
C LYS A 2 -11.57 5.24 1.61
N GLU A 3 -10.35 5.48 1.11
CA GLU A 3 -9.48 4.44 0.57
C GLU A 3 -8.18 4.41 1.36
N GLU A 4 -7.85 3.27 1.93
CA GLU A 4 -6.66 3.06 2.74
C GLU A 4 -5.72 2.13 1.99
N ILE A 5 -4.56 2.66 1.59
CA ILE A 5 -3.66 2.00 0.63
C ILE A 5 -2.28 1.81 1.25
N ILE A 6 -1.70 0.62 1.08
CA ILE A 6 -0.30 0.35 1.39
C ILE A 6 0.43 0.03 0.09
N ILE A 7 1.61 0.63 -0.09
CA ILE A 7 2.51 0.31 -1.20
C ILE A 7 3.82 -0.14 -0.56
N SER A 8 4.30 -1.32 -0.93
CA SER A 8 5.49 -1.89 -0.31
C SER A 8 6.34 -2.65 -1.33
N GLY A 9 7.66 -2.48 -1.22
CA GLY A 9 8.62 -3.13 -2.08
C GLY A 9 10.04 -2.76 -1.66
N PHE A 10 11.02 -3.09 -2.49
CA PHE A 10 12.37 -2.59 -2.25
C PHE A 10 12.46 -1.10 -2.54
N GLY A 11 13.32 -0.40 -1.82
CA GLY A 11 13.45 1.05 -1.95
C GLY A 11 13.68 1.53 -3.38
N GLY A 12 14.42 0.76 -4.17
CA GLY A 12 14.72 1.09 -5.57
C GLY A 12 13.58 0.83 -6.55
N GLN A 13 12.43 0.37 -6.09
CA GLN A 13 11.28 0.08 -6.95
C GLN A 13 10.31 1.26 -7.10
N GLY A 14 10.68 2.43 -6.60
CA GLY A 14 9.83 3.62 -6.74
C GLY A 14 8.63 3.64 -5.82
N VAL A 15 8.67 2.92 -4.71
CA VAL A 15 7.56 2.82 -3.76
C VAL A 15 7.11 4.18 -3.26
N LEU A 16 8.05 5.01 -2.82
CA LEU A 16 7.72 6.33 -2.28
C LEU A 16 7.17 7.26 -3.37
N SER A 17 7.71 7.17 -4.58
CA SER A 17 7.23 7.97 -5.72
C SER A 17 5.80 7.61 -6.10
N MET A 18 5.46 6.32 -6.11
CA MET A 18 4.09 5.88 -6.38
C MET A 18 3.11 6.48 -5.37
N GLY A 19 3.46 6.43 -4.09
CA GLY A 19 2.63 7.02 -3.05
C GLY A 19 2.44 8.51 -3.23
N LYS A 20 3.51 9.23 -3.60
CA LYS A 20 3.44 10.66 -3.86
C LYS A 20 2.53 10.99 -5.03
N ILE A 21 2.65 10.26 -6.14
CA ILE A 21 1.83 10.48 -7.32
C ILE A 21 0.35 10.27 -6.98
N LEU A 22 0.03 9.20 -6.24
CA LEU A 22 -1.34 8.94 -5.80
C LEU A 22 -1.87 10.07 -4.91
N ALA A 23 -1.05 10.52 -3.96
CA ALA A 23 -1.43 11.59 -3.05
C ALA A 23 -1.70 12.90 -3.81
N TYR A 24 -0.82 13.27 -4.74
CA TYR A 24 -1.02 14.46 -5.55
C TYR A 24 -2.26 14.39 -6.42
N ALA A 25 -2.49 13.25 -7.06
CA ALA A 25 -3.67 13.06 -7.89
C ALA A 25 -4.95 13.25 -7.08
N ALA A 26 -4.99 12.70 -5.88
CA ALA A 26 -6.16 12.83 -5.02
C ALA A 26 -6.34 14.28 -4.52
N LEU A 27 -5.24 14.96 -4.18
CA LEU A 27 -5.30 16.37 -3.78
C LEU A 27 -5.86 17.25 -4.91
N MET A 28 -5.46 16.98 -6.15
CA MET A 28 -5.94 17.72 -7.30
C MET A 28 -7.44 17.54 -7.53
N GLU A 29 -8.01 16.45 -7.03
CA GLU A 29 -9.45 16.21 -7.08
C GLU A 29 -10.19 16.75 -5.85
N GLY A 30 -9.50 17.45 -4.98
CA GLY A 30 -10.10 18.05 -3.79
C GLY A 30 -10.32 17.09 -2.63
N LYS A 31 -9.63 15.95 -2.61
CA LYS A 31 -9.75 14.97 -1.53
C LYS A 31 -8.83 15.31 -0.38
N GLU A 32 -9.17 14.83 0.81
CA GLU A 32 -8.25 14.81 1.94
C GLU A 32 -7.30 13.64 1.76
N VAL A 33 -6.00 13.87 2.01
CA VAL A 33 -4.95 12.86 1.77
C VAL A 33 -3.96 12.84 2.91
N THR A 34 -3.54 11.62 3.31
CA THR A 34 -2.41 11.42 4.20
C THR A 34 -1.37 10.57 3.47
N TRP A 35 -0.11 10.97 3.52
CA TRP A 35 1.01 10.25 2.91
C TRP A 35 2.05 10.01 4.00
N MET A 36 2.29 8.73 4.33
CA MET A 36 3.20 8.36 5.43
C MET A 36 4.20 7.30 4.96
N PRO A 37 5.42 7.71 4.63
CA PRO A 37 6.46 6.73 4.29
C PRO A 37 7.02 6.08 5.55
N ALA A 38 7.44 4.81 5.40
CA ALA A 38 8.15 4.07 6.43
C ALA A 38 9.38 3.41 5.81
N TYR A 39 10.56 3.84 6.24
CA TYR A 39 11.82 3.26 5.84
C TYR A 39 12.84 3.53 6.95
N GLY A 40 13.84 2.67 7.05
CA GLY A 40 14.84 2.83 8.08
C GLY A 40 15.51 1.50 8.41
N PRO A 41 16.39 1.49 9.41
CA PRO A 41 17.17 0.29 9.75
C PRO A 41 16.29 -0.88 10.21
N GLU A 42 15.11 -0.62 10.73
CA GLU A 42 14.18 -1.67 11.10
C GLU A 42 13.49 -2.33 9.91
N GLN A 43 13.62 -1.77 8.71
CA GLN A 43 13.06 -2.32 7.48
C GLN A 43 14.01 -3.35 6.90
N ARG A 44 13.86 -4.60 7.31
CA ARG A 44 14.74 -5.70 6.88
C ARG A 44 14.65 -5.95 5.39
N GLY A 45 15.77 -6.34 4.79
CA GLY A 45 15.84 -6.65 3.38
C GLY A 45 15.77 -5.43 2.48
N GLY A 46 15.92 -4.23 3.04
CA GLY A 46 15.87 -3.00 2.25
C GLY A 46 14.46 -2.63 1.79
N THR A 47 13.43 -3.22 2.38
CA THR A 47 12.05 -2.89 2.01
C THR A 47 11.68 -1.50 2.48
N ALA A 48 10.86 -0.82 1.69
CA ALA A 48 10.25 0.45 2.04
C ALA A 48 8.75 0.31 1.87
N ASN A 49 7.99 1.10 2.61
CA ASN A 49 6.56 1.15 2.38
C ASN A 49 6.02 2.55 2.58
N VAL A 50 4.86 2.82 2.02
CA VAL A 50 4.16 4.07 2.20
C VAL A 50 2.68 3.78 2.34
N THR A 51 2.06 4.45 3.32
CA THR A 51 0.62 4.38 3.52
C THR A 51 0.00 5.65 2.97
N VAL A 52 -1.02 5.50 2.13
CA VAL A 52 -1.77 6.63 1.56
C VAL A 52 -3.23 6.45 1.94
N ILE A 53 -3.81 7.48 2.54
CA ILE A 53 -5.24 7.50 2.83
C ILE A 53 -5.86 8.61 2.00
N ILE A 54 -6.91 8.28 1.26
CA ILE A 54 -7.67 9.23 0.44
C ILE A 54 -9.10 9.22 0.95
N SER A 55 -9.65 10.39 1.25
CA SER A 55 -10.99 10.50 1.82
C SER A 55 -11.71 11.75 1.35
N ASP A 56 -13.03 11.68 1.27
CA ASP A 56 -13.88 12.84 1.05
C ASP A 56 -14.02 13.67 2.33
N GLU A 57 -13.75 13.06 3.47
CA GLU A 57 -13.89 13.68 4.79
C GLU A 57 -12.53 13.81 5.46
N LYS A 58 -12.46 14.65 6.50
CA LYS A 58 -11.24 14.84 7.26
C LYS A 58 -10.74 13.51 7.86
N ILE A 59 -9.44 13.26 7.71
CA ILE A 59 -8.81 12.04 8.20
C ILE A 59 -8.40 12.26 9.66
N SER A 60 -9.00 11.49 10.56
CA SER A 60 -8.76 11.65 12.00
C SER A 60 -7.57 10.84 12.51
N SER A 61 -7.20 9.74 11.84
CA SER A 61 -6.05 8.93 12.22
C SER A 61 -5.35 8.40 10.98
N PRO A 62 -4.04 8.66 10.83
CA PRO A 62 -3.26 8.11 9.71
C PRO A 62 -2.71 6.72 9.98
N ILE A 63 -2.91 6.16 11.18
CA ILE A 63 -2.36 4.85 11.54
C ILE A 63 -3.37 3.77 11.19
N LEU A 64 -2.93 2.80 10.38
CA LEU A 64 -3.80 1.75 9.88
C LEU A 64 -3.31 0.37 10.31
N SER A 65 -4.24 -0.51 10.65
CA SER A 65 -3.96 -1.92 10.89
C SER A 65 -4.41 -2.81 9.73
N GLN A 66 -5.30 -2.31 8.89
CA GLN A 66 -5.81 -3.01 7.71
C GLN A 66 -5.91 -2.05 6.53
N TYR A 67 -5.92 -2.61 5.33
CA TYR A 67 -5.89 -1.81 4.09
C TYR A 67 -6.98 -2.25 3.13
N ASP A 68 -7.53 -1.29 2.39
CA ASP A 68 -8.46 -1.56 1.29
C ASP A 68 -7.71 -2.08 0.06
N THR A 69 -6.54 -1.52 -0.21
CA THR A 69 -5.72 -1.88 -1.37
C THR A 69 -4.27 -2.01 -0.93
N ALA A 70 -3.60 -3.05 -1.43
CA ALA A 70 -2.17 -3.23 -1.23
C ALA A 70 -1.48 -3.36 -2.58
N ILE A 71 -0.47 -2.54 -2.82
CA ILE A 71 0.39 -2.64 -4.00
C ILE A 71 1.71 -3.20 -3.52
N LEU A 72 1.99 -4.46 -3.88
CA LEU A 72 3.07 -5.24 -3.30
C LEU A 72 4.02 -5.69 -4.40
N LEU A 73 5.26 -5.24 -4.33
CA LEU A 73 6.22 -5.34 -5.43
C LEU A 73 7.28 -6.42 -5.23
N ASN A 74 7.29 -7.08 -4.07
CA ASN A 74 8.21 -8.19 -3.83
C ASN A 74 7.59 -9.19 -2.85
N GLN A 75 8.20 -10.37 -2.76
CA GLN A 75 7.67 -11.44 -1.92
C GLN A 75 7.59 -11.09 -0.43
N PRO A 76 8.64 -10.49 0.18
CA PRO A 76 8.53 -10.10 1.59
C PRO A 76 7.36 -9.15 1.88
N SER A 77 7.08 -8.25 0.95
CA SER A 77 5.96 -7.31 1.09
C SER A 77 4.62 -8.03 1.02
N LEU A 78 4.48 -8.98 0.08
CA LEU A 78 3.27 -9.78 -0.01
C LEU A 78 3.05 -10.58 1.27
N ASP A 79 4.09 -11.25 1.75
CA ASP A 79 3.99 -12.07 2.96
C ASP A 79 3.59 -11.25 4.17
N LYS A 80 4.10 -10.02 4.27
CA LYS A 80 3.82 -9.14 5.40
C LYS A 80 2.42 -8.54 5.35
N PHE A 81 1.99 -8.08 4.18
CA PHE A 81 0.78 -7.26 4.07
C PHE A 81 -0.45 -7.99 3.55
N GLN A 82 -0.31 -9.15 2.92
CA GLN A 82 -1.46 -9.91 2.46
C GLN A 82 -2.49 -10.17 3.59
N PRO A 83 -2.05 -10.60 4.80
CA PRO A 83 -3.00 -10.83 5.89
C PRO A 83 -3.71 -9.56 6.36
N LYS A 84 -3.18 -8.39 6.03
CA LYS A 84 -3.69 -7.10 6.50
C LYS A 84 -4.66 -6.44 5.53
N VAL A 85 -4.92 -7.06 4.39
CA VAL A 85 -5.92 -6.55 3.45
C VAL A 85 -7.30 -6.93 3.95
N LYS A 86 -8.22 -5.97 3.97
CA LYS A 86 -9.60 -6.21 4.42
C LYS A 86 -10.30 -7.23 3.53
N PRO A 87 -11.23 -8.03 4.06
CA PRO A 87 -12.07 -8.88 3.22
C PRO A 87 -12.76 -8.03 2.14
N GLY A 88 -12.72 -8.51 0.91
CA GLY A 88 -13.23 -7.75 -0.22
C GLY A 88 -12.27 -6.72 -0.79
N GLY A 89 -11.08 -6.57 -0.19
CA GLY A 89 -10.08 -5.64 -0.66
C GLY A 89 -9.36 -6.11 -1.92
N THR A 90 -8.30 -5.39 -2.29
CA THR A 90 -7.57 -5.62 -3.54
C THR A 90 -6.08 -5.71 -3.30
N ILE A 91 -5.41 -6.65 -3.96
CA ILE A 91 -3.94 -6.71 -4.03
C ILE A 91 -3.53 -6.53 -5.50
N ILE A 92 -2.61 -5.59 -5.72
CA ILE A 92 -1.93 -5.41 -6.99
C ILE A 92 -0.48 -5.83 -6.76
N TYR A 93 0.02 -6.80 -7.54
CA TYR A 93 1.35 -7.32 -7.30
C TYR A 93 2.15 -7.44 -8.59
N ASP A 94 3.48 -7.40 -8.42
CA ASP A 94 4.44 -7.53 -9.52
C ASP A 94 4.88 -8.98 -9.65
N SER A 95 4.52 -9.63 -10.73
CA SER A 95 4.85 -11.03 -10.98
C SER A 95 6.35 -11.28 -11.13
N PHE A 96 7.15 -10.26 -11.41
CA PHE A 96 8.61 -10.39 -11.42
C PHE A 96 9.19 -10.41 -10.01
N GLY A 97 8.61 -9.65 -9.09
CA GLY A 97 9.11 -9.55 -7.72
C GLY A 97 8.50 -10.55 -6.77
N ILE A 98 7.48 -11.27 -7.19
CA ILE A 98 6.71 -12.17 -6.34
C ILE A 98 6.68 -13.55 -6.95
N LEU A 99 7.26 -14.52 -6.23
CA LEU A 99 7.35 -15.91 -6.68
C LEU A 99 6.06 -16.70 -6.43
N GLU A 100 5.36 -16.37 -5.34
CA GLU A 100 4.12 -17.02 -4.95
C GLU A 100 2.97 -16.03 -5.03
N LYS A 101 1.96 -16.36 -5.80
CA LYS A 101 0.78 -15.52 -5.97
C LYS A 101 0.01 -15.36 -4.65
N PRO A 102 -0.77 -14.29 -4.49
CA PRO A 102 -1.65 -14.16 -3.33
C PRO A 102 -2.55 -15.39 -3.18
N SER A 103 -2.65 -15.89 -1.96
CA SER A 103 -3.37 -17.13 -1.66
C SER A 103 -4.80 -16.90 -1.16
N ARG A 104 -5.14 -15.68 -0.78
CA ARG A 104 -6.47 -15.38 -0.26
C ARG A 104 -7.53 -15.39 -1.36
N THR A 105 -8.69 -15.94 -1.02
CA THR A 105 -9.84 -16.05 -1.95
C THR A 105 -10.91 -14.99 -1.70
N ASP A 106 -10.80 -14.25 -0.59
CA ASP A 106 -11.76 -13.21 -0.21
C ASP A 106 -11.37 -11.81 -0.67
N ILE A 107 -10.37 -11.71 -1.53
CA ILE A 107 -9.88 -10.45 -2.09
C ILE A 107 -9.72 -10.58 -3.60
N SER A 108 -9.64 -9.43 -4.29
CA SER A 108 -9.26 -9.38 -5.70
C SER A 108 -7.75 -9.24 -5.81
N SER A 109 -7.12 -9.88 -6.81
CA SER A 109 -5.68 -9.76 -7.05
C SER A 109 -5.41 -9.60 -8.54
N TYR A 110 -4.45 -8.73 -8.84
CA TYR A 110 -4.11 -8.35 -10.21
C TYR A 110 -2.61 -8.31 -10.44
#